data_9e223e815d9b23f5c2820c3de5bd510f
#
_entry.id   9e223e815d9b23f5c2820c3de5bd510f
#
_cell.length_a   1.000
_cell.length_b   1.000
_cell.length_c   1.000
_cell.angle_alpha   90.00
_cell.angle_beta   90.00
_cell.angle_gamma   90.00
#
_symmetry.space_group_name_H-M   'P 1'
#
loop_
_entity.id
_entity.type
_entity.pdbx_description
1 polymer ?
#
loop_
_entity_poly.entity_id
_entity_poly.type
_entity_poly.pdbx_seq_one_letter_code
_entity_poly.pdbx_strand_id
1 'polypeptide(L)' 'MPILNVQMITGRSQETKQELVAVLTRETARILDIEPDWVTVV' A
#
# COMPACT_ATOMS: atom_id res chain seq x y z
N MET A 1 4.93 8.37 -10.74
CA MET A 1 4.93 7.69 -9.44
C MET A 1 3.50 7.50 -8.96
N PRO A 2 3.02 6.24 -8.83
CA PRO A 2 1.67 6.02 -8.36
C PRO A 2 1.51 6.34 -6.89
N ILE A 3 0.38 6.90 -6.55
CA ILE A 3 0.02 7.21 -5.18
C ILE A 3 -1.28 6.49 -4.86
N LEU A 4 -1.26 5.64 -3.85
CA LEU A 4 -2.44 4.92 -3.40
C LEU A 4 -3.00 5.62 -2.18
N ASN A 5 -4.26 6.00 -2.26
CA ASN A 5 -4.95 6.63 -1.14
C ASN A 5 -5.90 5.61 -0.54
N VAL A 6 -5.63 5.20 0.71
CA VAL A 6 -6.43 4.22 1.41
C VAL A 6 -7.15 4.90 2.56
N GLN A 7 -8.48 4.87 2.53
CA GLN A 7 -9.30 5.44 3.58
C GLN A 7 -10.03 4.31 4.30
N MET A 8 -9.88 4.26 5.60
CA MET A 8 -10.49 3.19 6.40
C MET A 8 -11.20 3.77 7.61
N ILE A 9 -12.24 3.07 8.03
CA ILE A 9 -12.89 3.36 9.30
C ILE A 9 -11.91 2.99 10.42
N THR A 10 -11.87 3.80 11.47
CA THR A 10 -10.99 3.54 12.61
C THR A 10 -11.31 2.21 13.27
N GLY A 11 -10.35 1.67 14.01
CA GLY A 11 -10.54 0.41 14.73
C GLY A 11 -9.66 -0.73 14.27
N ARG A 12 -8.88 -0.53 13.21
CA ARG A 12 -7.92 -1.55 12.78
C ARG A 12 -6.63 -1.41 13.56
N SER A 13 -5.98 -2.55 13.83
CA SER A 13 -4.72 -2.53 14.54
C SER A 13 -3.62 -1.99 13.62
N GLN A 14 -2.54 -1.52 14.25
CA GLN A 14 -1.38 -1.03 13.50
C GLN A 14 -0.78 -2.13 12.64
N GLU A 15 -0.72 -3.34 13.17
CA GLU A 15 -0.18 -4.48 12.42
C GLU A 15 -1.01 -4.77 11.17
N THR A 16 -2.33 -4.73 11.28
CA THR A 16 -3.21 -4.94 10.13
C THR A 16 -2.97 -3.88 9.06
N LYS A 17 -2.83 -2.63 9.48
CA LYS A 17 -2.58 -1.54 8.54
C LYS A 17 -1.22 -1.69 7.86
N GLN A 18 -0.20 -2.08 8.60
CA GLN A 18 1.14 -2.27 8.04
C GLN A 18 1.15 -3.42 7.04
N GLU A 19 0.46 -4.51 7.34
CA GLU A 19 0.36 -5.63 6.41
C GLU A 19 -0.34 -5.20 5.13
N LEU A 20 -1.42 -4.44 5.25
CA LEU A 20 -2.15 -3.95 4.08
C LEU A 20 -1.25 -3.08 3.21
N VAL A 21 -0.51 -2.17 3.81
CA VAL A 21 0.40 -1.29 3.08
C VAL A 21 1.46 -2.12 2.35
N ALA A 22 2.05 -3.11 3.01
CA ALA A 22 3.08 -3.95 2.41
C ALA A 22 2.54 -4.72 1.22
N VAL A 23 1.36 -5.31 1.35
CA VAL A 23 0.74 -6.09 0.28
C VAL A 23 0.34 -5.18 -0.89
N LEU A 24 -0.25 -4.03 -0.60
CA LEU A 24 -0.64 -3.08 -1.65
C LEU A 24 0.56 -2.59 -2.42
N THR A 25 1.65 -2.26 -1.73
CA THR A 25 2.87 -1.80 -2.38
C THR A 25 3.43 -2.87 -3.30
N ARG A 26 3.55 -4.09 -2.80
CA ARG A 26 4.12 -5.20 -3.57
C ARG A 26 3.27 -5.52 -4.80
N GLU A 27 1.95 -5.64 -4.62
CA GLU A 27 1.09 -6.01 -5.73
C GLU A 27 0.95 -4.90 -6.75
N THR A 28 0.92 -3.65 -6.31
CA THR A 28 0.87 -2.52 -7.22
C THR A 28 2.13 -2.47 -8.08
N ALA A 29 3.29 -2.64 -7.46
CA ALA A 29 4.56 -2.65 -8.19
C ALA A 29 4.62 -3.80 -9.18
N ARG A 30 4.13 -4.98 -8.78
CA ARG A 30 4.12 -6.13 -9.64
C ARG A 30 3.24 -5.92 -10.89
N ILE A 31 2.04 -5.41 -10.66
CA ILE A 31 1.07 -5.24 -11.76
C ILE A 31 1.52 -4.13 -12.71
N LEU A 32 2.06 -3.05 -12.18
CA LEU A 32 2.52 -1.92 -12.98
C LEU A 32 3.95 -2.11 -13.53
N ASP A 33 4.62 -3.16 -13.10
CA ASP A 33 6.00 -3.48 -13.51
C ASP A 33 6.96 -2.32 -13.19
N ILE A 34 6.88 -1.84 -11.95
CA ILE A 34 7.75 -0.77 -11.46
C ILE A 34 8.40 -1.20 -10.15
N GLU A 35 9.37 -0.40 -9.70
CA GLU A 35 10.03 -0.68 -8.42
C GLU A 35 9.08 -0.36 -7.26
N PRO A 36 9.05 -1.22 -6.23
CA PRO A 36 8.18 -0.95 -5.07
C PRO A 36 8.43 0.41 -4.41
N ASP A 37 9.66 0.91 -4.45
CA ASP A 37 10.00 2.19 -3.86
C ASP A 37 9.29 3.36 -4.52
N TRP A 38 8.77 3.17 -5.72
CA TRP A 38 8.06 4.21 -6.45
C TRP A 38 6.60 4.30 -6.05
N VAL A 39 6.10 3.32 -5.29
CA VAL A 39 4.69 3.29 -4.86
C VAL A 39 4.57 4.04 -3.54
N THR A 40 3.64 4.98 -3.48
CA THR A 40 3.34 5.71 -2.25
C THR A 40 1.94 5.33 -1.79
N VAL A 41 1.82 4.90 -0.53
CA VAL A 41 0.54 4.55 0.07
C VAL A 41 0.25 5.52 1.21
N VAL A 42 -0.89 6.15 1.16
CA VAL A 42 -1.31 7.12 2.19
C VAL A 42 -2.67 6.75 2.78
#